data_b66d750fb83fe78af6ddee62a444d634
#
_entry.id   b66d750fb83fe78af6ddee62a444d634
#
_cell.length_a   1.000
_cell.length_b   1.000
_cell.length_c   1.000
_cell.angle_alpha   90.00
_cell.angle_beta   90.00
_cell.angle_gamma   90.00
#
_symmetry.space_group_name_H-M   'P 1'
#
loop_
_entity.id
_entity.type
_entity.pdbx_description
1 polymer ?
#
loop_
_entity_poly.entity_id
_entity_poly.type
_entity_poly.pdbx_seq_one_letter_code
_entity_poly.pdbx_strand_id
1 'polypeptide(L)'
;MREEKGVYTLLEACSILEKKKLSFSCHFVGKWSDIAQEVFYSKIKEYGIFNCVKAYGAKYGSDKLIYFKQASLFVFPTFYHNECFPVVLLEAIEQGLACIATNEGGIPDVIDEGITGYIVEKKNAIVLADKIEFLIKNPNLCRKMGEAGKKKFLEKFTLDKFENRLKDILLDILKAD
;
A
#
# COMPACT_ATOMS: atom_id res chain seq x y z
N MET A 1 8.55 2.30 -10.78
CA MET A 1 8.77 3.22 -9.65
C MET A 1 8.46 4.62 -10.11
N ARG A 2 7.59 5.32 -9.41
CA ARG A 2 7.20 6.71 -9.65
C ARG A 2 7.37 7.50 -8.37
N GLU A 3 7.87 8.73 -8.46
CA GLU A 3 8.03 9.61 -7.30
C GLU A 3 6.67 9.90 -6.64
N GLU A 4 5.65 10.23 -7.43
CA GLU A 4 4.30 10.52 -6.94
C GLU A 4 3.62 9.33 -6.24
N LYS A 5 4.12 8.10 -6.42
CA LYS A 5 3.68 6.93 -5.64
C LYS A 5 4.37 6.82 -4.27
N GLY A 6 5.13 7.86 -3.89
CA GLY A 6 5.73 7.99 -2.58
C GLY A 6 6.99 7.15 -2.36
N VAL A 7 7.69 6.77 -3.45
CA VAL A 7 8.89 5.93 -3.37
C VAL A 7 9.94 6.56 -2.46
N TYR A 8 10.25 7.84 -2.62
CA TYR A 8 11.26 8.51 -1.80
C TYR A 8 10.80 8.70 -0.35
N THR A 9 9.51 9.01 -0.12
CA THR A 9 8.95 9.08 1.23
C THR A 9 9.09 7.76 1.98
N LEU A 10 8.88 6.63 1.31
CA LEU A 10 9.06 5.31 1.91
C LEU A 10 10.54 4.97 2.14
N LEU A 11 11.46 5.33 1.22
CA LEU A 11 12.91 5.15 1.43
C LEU A 11 13.40 5.96 2.64
N GLU A 12 12.94 7.20 2.80
CA GLU A 12 13.25 8.03 3.94
C GLU A 12 12.69 7.45 5.25
N ALA A 13 11.44 6.96 5.23
CA ALA A 13 10.85 6.24 6.36
C ALA A 13 11.68 5.00 6.73
N CYS A 14 12.14 4.21 5.75
CA CYS A 14 13.03 3.07 5.99
C CYS A 14 14.36 3.50 6.64
N SER A 15 14.93 4.65 6.24
CA SER A 15 16.13 5.18 6.88
C SER A 15 15.90 5.56 8.35
N ILE A 16 14.75 6.13 8.67
CA ILE A 16 14.36 6.45 10.07
C ILE A 16 14.26 5.16 10.89
N LEU A 17 13.61 4.12 10.35
CA LEU A 17 13.44 2.83 11.02
C LEU A 17 14.78 2.11 11.23
N GLU A 18 15.68 2.14 10.25
CA GLU A 18 17.03 1.56 10.35
C GLU A 18 17.85 2.26 11.44
N LYS A 19 17.81 3.59 11.53
CA LYS A 19 18.46 4.36 12.61
C LYS A 19 17.92 4.00 13.99
N LYS A 20 16.63 3.63 14.08
CA LYS A 20 16.02 3.10 15.31
C LYS A 20 16.37 1.61 15.57
N LYS A 21 17.17 0.97 14.70
CA LYS A 21 17.61 -0.42 14.77
C LYS A 21 16.43 -1.42 14.79
N LEU A 22 15.34 -1.09 14.10
CA LEU A 22 14.25 -2.03 13.89
C LEU A 22 14.64 -3.10 12.88
N SER A 23 14.25 -4.36 13.15
CA SER A 23 14.40 -5.44 12.18
C SER A 23 13.20 -5.46 11.24
N PHE A 24 13.42 -5.20 9.95
CA PHE A 24 12.41 -5.25 8.91
C PHE A 24 13.03 -5.51 7.54
N SER A 25 12.20 -5.87 6.56
CA SER A 25 12.56 -5.84 5.15
C SER A 25 11.49 -5.09 4.35
N CYS A 26 11.90 -4.23 3.44
CA CYS A 26 11.00 -3.48 2.57
C CYS A 26 11.24 -3.85 1.11
N HIS A 27 10.20 -4.34 0.44
CA HIS A 27 10.26 -4.81 -0.93
C HIS A 27 9.50 -3.84 -1.85
N PHE A 28 10.23 -3.24 -2.78
CA PHE A 28 9.64 -2.41 -3.83
C PHE A 28 9.36 -3.28 -5.06
N VAL A 29 8.10 -3.36 -5.46
CA VAL A 29 7.66 -4.12 -6.64
C VAL A 29 6.93 -3.17 -7.59
N GLY A 30 7.44 -3.02 -8.81
CA GLY A 30 6.85 -2.13 -9.81
C GLY A 30 7.80 -1.78 -10.94
N LYS A 31 7.25 -1.35 -12.08
CA LYS A 31 8.03 -0.91 -13.23
C LYS A 31 8.80 0.36 -12.91
N TRP A 32 10.04 0.45 -13.36
CA TRP A 32 10.79 1.71 -13.41
C TRP A 32 10.08 2.68 -14.37
N SER A 33 9.90 3.93 -13.96
CA SER A 33 9.23 4.97 -14.75
C SER A 33 10.05 6.27 -14.71
N ASP A 34 9.66 7.25 -13.91
CA ASP A 34 10.36 8.53 -13.71
C ASP A 34 11.55 8.44 -12.75
N ILE A 35 11.64 7.36 -11.96
CA ILE A 35 12.81 7.06 -11.15
C ILE A 35 13.65 6.02 -11.87
N ALA A 36 14.86 6.40 -12.29
CA ALA A 36 15.85 5.46 -12.84
C ALA A 36 16.36 4.51 -11.75
N GLN A 37 16.69 3.29 -12.16
CA GLN A 37 17.17 2.26 -11.24
C GLN A 37 18.43 2.67 -10.49
N GLU A 38 19.35 3.31 -11.18
CA GLU A 38 20.63 3.80 -10.63
C GLU A 38 20.39 4.86 -9.55
N VAL A 39 19.43 5.76 -9.77
CA VAL A 39 19.05 6.81 -8.81
C VAL A 39 18.45 6.20 -7.56
N PHE A 40 17.57 5.19 -7.71
CA PHE A 40 17.00 4.48 -6.59
C PHE A 40 18.06 3.80 -5.71
N TYR A 41 19.00 3.08 -6.32
CA TYR A 41 20.08 2.41 -5.58
C TYR A 41 21.11 3.38 -5.00
N SER A 42 21.34 4.53 -5.64
CA SER A 42 22.14 5.62 -5.06
C SER A 42 21.51 6.15 -3.77
N LYS A 43 20.16 6.34 -3.75
CA LYS A 43 19.43 6.74 -2.55
C LYS A 43 19.46 5.69 -1.44
N ILE A 44 19.33 4.41 -1.78
CA ILE A 44 19.50 3.31 -0.82
C ILE A 44 20.87 3.34 -0.14
N LYS A 45 21.92 3.62 -0.91
CA LYS A 45 23.28 3.74 -0.39
C LYS A 45 23.46 4.99 0.47
N GLU A 46 22.95 6.14 0.00
CA GLU A 46 22.98 7.42 0.74
C GLU A 46 22.29 7.28 2.11
N TYR A 47 21.17 6.57 2.17
CA TYR A 47 20.40 6.36 3.39
C TYR A 47 20.91 5.22 4.27
N GLY A 48 21.87 4.42 3.80
CA GLY A 48 22.45 3.31 4.54
C GLY A 48 21.50 2.11 4.74
N ILE A 49 20.50 1.95 3.85
CA ILE A 49 19.41 0.95 3.98
C ILE A 49 19.51 -0.23 3.02
N PHE A 50 20.68 -0.49 2.47
CA PHE A 50 20.91 -1.55 1.47
C PHE A 50 20.65 -2.98 2.00
N ASN A 51 20.72 -3.19 3.32
CA ASN A 51 20.47 -4.50 3.94
C ASN A 51 18.97 -4.80 4.10
N CYS A 52 18.12 -3.76 4.25
CA CYS A 52 16.71 -3.91 4.55
C CYS A 52 15.77 -3.52 3.38
N VAL A 53 16.28 -2.92 2.30
CA VAL A 53 15.48 -2.47 1.15
C VAL A 53 15.92 -3.18 -0.13
N LYS A 54 14.94 -3.75 -0.87
CA LYS A 54 15.17 -4.40 -2.18
C LYS A 54 14.11 -3.98 -3.18
N ALA A 55 14.52 -3.86 -4.46
CA ALA A 55 13.60 -3.63 -5.58
C ALA A 55 13.66 -4.80 -6.56
N TYR A 56 12.48 -5.25 -7.00
CA TYR A 56 12.33 -6.45 -7.82
C TYR A 56 11.83 -6.17 -9.24
N GLY A 57 11.69 -4.89 -9.61
CA GLY A 57 11.14 -4.50 -10.90
C GLY A 57 9.65 -4.84 -11.05
N ALA A 58 9.17 -4.86 -12.30
CA ALA A 58 7.77 -5.19 -12.58
C ALA A 58 7.48 -6.67 -12.33
N LYS A 59 6.38 -6.95 -11.66
CA LYS A 59 5.83 -8.29 -11.47
C LYS A 59 4.33 -8.26 -11.75
N TYR A 60 3.81 -9.33 -12.31
CA TYR A 60 2.41 -9.44 -12.73
C TYR A 60 1.83 -10.80 -12.31
N GLY A 61 0.51 -10.87 -12.19
CA GLY A 61 -0.20 -12.12 -11.90
C GLY A 61 0.35 -12.87 -10.68
N SER A 62 0.63 -14.16 -10.84
CA SER A 62 1.16 -15.03 -9.78
C SER A 62 2.49 -14.55 -9.18
N ASP A 63 3.37 -13.97 -10.00
CA ASP A 63 4.68 -13.50 -9.54
C ASP A 63 4.55 -12.31 -8.58
N LYS A 64 3.57 -11.42 -8.81
CA LYS A 64 3.27 -10.31 -7.90
C LYS A 64 2.64 -10.83 -6.60
N LEU A 65 1.76 -11.82 -6.70
CA LEU A 65 1.06 -12.40 -5.55
C LEU A 65 2.02 -12.98 -4.50
N ILE A 66 3.18 -13.50 -4.91
CA ILE A 66 4.21 -14.03 -4.00
C ILE A 66 4.65 -12.95 -3.00
N TYR A 67 4.84 -11.71 -3.45
CA TYR A 67 5.27 -10.60 -2.58
C TYR A 67 4.19 -10.19 -1.58
N PHE A 68 2.93 -10.18 -1.97
CA PHE A 68 1.84 -9.94 -1.03
C PHE A 68 1.76 -11.04 0.04
N LYS A 69 1.87 -12.31 -0.36
CA LYS A 69 1.81 -13.46 0.58
C LYS A 69 2.98 -13.49 1.58
N GLN A 70 4.13 -12.93 1.20
CA GLN A 70 5.31 -12.86 2.08
C GLN A 70 5.30 -11.61 2.96
N ALA A 71 4.49 -10.61 2.65
CA ALA A 71 4.43 -9.37 3.39
C ALA A 71 3.58 -9.52 4.66
N SER A 72 3.86 -8.69 5.66
CA SER A 72 3.02 -8.51 6.84
C SER A 72 2.23 -7.19 6.80
N LEU A 73 2.69 -6.24 5.97
CA LEU A 73 2.16 -4.89 5.87
C LEU A 73 2.30 -4.39 4.44
N PHE A 74 1.30 -3.70 3.94
CA PHE A 74 1.38 -3.00 2.66
C PHE A 74 1.44 -1.49 2.89
N VAL A 75 2.38 -0.81 2.21
CA VAL A 75 2.61 0.62 2.38
C VAL A 75 2.51 1.32 1.02
N PHE A 76 1.59 2.27 0.91
CA PHE A 76 1.31 2.98 -0.34
C PHE A 76 1.18 4.50 -0.10
N PRO A 77 2.29 5.22 0.16
CA PRO A 77 2.29 6.62 0.55
C PRO A 77 2.21 7.56 -0.67
N THR A 78 1.26 7.28 -1.58
CA THR A 78 1.06 8.03 -2.82
C THR A 78 0.66 9.47 -2.54
N PHE A 79 1.13 10.39 -3.39
CA PHE A 79 0.62 11.76 -3.49
C PHE A 79 0.25 12.12 -4.94
N TYR A 80 -0.05 11.07 -5.72
CA TYR A 80 -0.48 11.21 -7.10
C TYR A 80 -1.90 11.75 -7.15
N HIS A 81 -2.07 13.01 -7.52
CA HIS A 81 -3.35 13.72 -7.49
C HIS A 81 -4.45 13.14 -8.39
N ASN A 82 -4.07 12.34 -9.40
CA ASN A 82 -5.00 11.60 -10.25
C ASN A 82 -5.21 10.14 -9.78
N GLU A 83 -4.92 9.84 -8.50
CA GLU A 83 -5.21 8.53 -7.93
C GLU A 83 -6.73 8.38 -7.73
N CYS A 84 -7.40 7.69 -8.64
CA CYS A 84 -8.84 7.49 -8.52
C CYS A 84 -9.16 6.40 -7.49
N PHE A 85 -8.80 5.15 -7.81
CA PHE A 85 -9.06 3.99 -6.95
C PHE A 85 -7.96 2.96 -7.15
N PRO A 86 -6.97 2.86 -6.25
CA PRO A 86 -5.78 2.07 -6.48
C PRO A 86 -6.05 0.57 -6.33
N VAL A 87 -6.09 -0.14 -7.47
CA VAL A 87 -6.30 -1.61 -7.51
C VAL A 87 -5.28 -2.36 -6.66
N VAL A 88 -4.04 -1.87 -6.59
CA VAL A 88 -2.98 -2.48 -5.77
C VAL A 88 -3.33 -2.51 -4.28
N LEU A 89 -4.14 -1.58 -3.80
CA LEU A 89 -4.61 -1.55 -2.42
C LEU A 89 -5.68 -2.63 -2.19
N LEU A 90 -6.57 -2.85 -3.18
CA LEU A 90 -7.53 -3.95 -3.14
C LEU A 90 -6.83 -5.31 -3.15
N GLU A 91 -5.79 -5.47 -3.97
CA GLU A 91 -4.97 -6.68 -4.01
C GLU A 91 -4.29 -6.96 -2.66
N ALA A 92 -3.83 -5.93 -1.96
CA ALA A 92 -3.20 -6.06 -0.65
C ALA A 92 -4.22 -6.51 0.43
N ILE A 93 -5.38 -5.86 0.50
CA ILE A 93 -6.41 -6.23 1.50
C ILE A 93 -7.05 -7.59 1.19
N GLU A 94 -7.17 -7.99 -0.08
CA GLU A 94 -7.57 -9.34 -0.47
C GLU A 94 -6.65 -10.41 0.11
N GLN A 95 -5.34 -10.13 0.16
CA GLN A 95 -4.36 -11.04 0.77
C GLN A 95 -4.29 -10.93 2.30
N GLY A 96 -5.12 -10.07 2.90
CA GLY A 96 -5.19 -9.91 4.35
C GLY A 96 -4.07 -9.08 4.93
N LEU A 97 -3.53 -8.13 4.18
CA LEU A 97 -2.53 -7.19 4.67
C LEU A 97 -3.17 -5.97 5.30
N ALA A 98 -2.68 -5.57 6.47
CA ALA A 98 -2.91 -4.23 6.96
C ALA A 98 -2.27 -3.22 5.99
N CYS A 99 -2.90 -2.06 5.81
CA CYS A 99 -2.44 -1.07 4.85
C CYS A 99 -2.10 0.25 5.53
N ILE A 100 -0.99 0.88 5.13
CA ILE A 100 -0.70 2.27 5.43
C ILE A 100 -0.67 3.02 4.11
N ALA A 101 -1.53 4.02 3.94
CA ALA A 101 -1.60 4.84 2.74
C ALA A 101 -1.89 6.30 3.09
N THR A 102 -2.05 7.14 2.08
CA THR A 102 -2.33 8.56 2.21
C THR A 102 -3.76 8.87 1.78
N ASN A 103 -4.26 10.04 2.12
CA ASN A 103 -5.58 10.50 1.71
C ASN A 103 -5.54 11.00 0.24
N GLU A 104 -5.66 10.06 -0.73
CA GLU A 104 -5.76 10.34 -2.17
C GLU A 104 -6.89 9.53 -2.80
N GLY A 105 -7.69 10.18 -3.65
CA GLY A 105 -8.77 9.54 -4.39
C GLY A 105 -9.68 8.67 -3.51
N GLY A 106 -9.95 7.44 -3.92
CA GLY A 106 -10.78 6.48 -3.21
C GLY A 106 -10.06 5.68 -2.11
N ILE A 107 -8.84 6.05 -1.71
CA ILE A 107 -8.12 5.35 -0.62
C ILE A 107 -8.90 5.36 0.70
N PRO A 108 -9.54 6.48 1.12
CA PRO A 108 -10.35 6.49 2.35
C PRO A 108 -11.57 5.57 2.32
N ASP A 109 -12.07 5.22 1.13
CA ASP A 109 -13.17 4.24 1.00
C ASP A 109 -12.68 2.80 1.23
N VAL A 110 -11.39 2.54 0.97
CA VAL A 110 -10.77 1.22 1.13
C VAL A 110 -10.25 1.01 2.55
N ILE A 111 -9.60 2.02 3.14
CA ILE A 111 -8.99 1.94 4.48
C ILE A 111 -9.91 2.58 5.52
N ASP A 112 -10.36 1.77 6.49
CA ASP A 112 -10.98 2.26 7.71
C ASP A 112 -9.89 2.53 8.75
N GLU A 113 -9.71 3.82 9.12
CA GLU A 113 -8.66 4.28 10.03
C GLU A 113 -8.68 3.53 11.37
N GLY A 114 -7.55 2.93 11.74
CA GLY A 114 -7.40 2.18 12.97
C GLY A 114 -8.06 0.79 12.98
N ILE A 115 -8.80 0.41 11.91
CA ILE A 115 -9.51 -0.87 11.81
C ILE A 115 -8.87 -1.77 10.75
N THR A 116 -8.68 -1.28 9.53
CA THR A 116 -8.07 -2.04 8.43
C THR A 116 -6.66 -1.55 8.08
N GLY A 117 -6.25 -0.43 8.65
CA GLY A 117 -4.95 0.19 8.41
C GLY A 117 -4.90 1.63 8.94
N TYR A 118 -3.99 2.42 8.37
CA TYR A 118 -3.81 3.83 8.72
C TYR A 118 -3.73 4.69 7.47
N ILE A 119 -4.30 5.90 7.58
CA ILE A 119 -4.13 6.97 6.61
C ILE A 119 -3.17 8.00 7.20
N VAL A 120 -2.07 8.27 6.51
CA VAL A 120 -1.02 9.18 6.95
C VAL A 120 -0.94 10.42 6.06
N GLU A 121 -0.29 11.45 6.55
CA GLU A 121 -0.03 12.67 5.81
C GLU A 121 0.92 12.40 4.63
N LYS A 122 0.61 13.04 3.48
CA LYS A 122 1.43 12.96 2.27
C LYS A 122 2.82 13.53 2.49
N LYS A 123 3.83 12.92 1.88
CA LYS A 123 5.23 13.39 1.92
C LYS A 123 5.80 13.53 3.33
N ASN A 124 5.20 12.89 4.33
CA ASN A 124 5.65 12.90 5.71
C ASN A 124 6.27 11.55 6.10
N ALA A 125 7.58 11.42 5.87
CA ALA A 125 8.32 10.19 6.15
C ALA A 125 8.39 9.87 7.65
N ILE A 126 8.32 10.89 8.53
CA ILE A 126 8.37 10.70 9.98
C ILE A 126 7.09 10.01 10.46
N VAL A 127 5.92 10.56 10.11
CA VAL A 127 4.62 9.98 10.47
C VAL A 127 4.46 8.58 9.85
N LEU A 128 4.93 8.40 8.60
CA LEU A 128 4.93 7.09 7.95
C LEU A 128 5.78 6.08 8.72
N ALA A 129 7.00 6.44 9.09
CA ALA A 129 7.90 5.59 9.88
C ALA A 129 7.29 5.24 11.23
N ASP A 130 6.68 6.20 11.93
CA ASP A 130 6.07 5.95 13.25
C ASP A 130 4.89 4.95 13.15
N LYS A 131 4.06 5.03 12.10
CA LYS A 131 2.98 4.05 11.89
C LYS A 131 3.50 2.67 11.49
N ILE A 132 4.55 2.60 10.67
CA ILE A 132 5.22 1.33 10.33
C ILE A 132 5.83 0.71 11.60
N GLU A 133 6.58 1.49 12.37
CA GLU A 133 7.17 1.03 13.65
C GLU A 133 6.10 0.51 14.61
N PHE A 134 4.99 1.26 14.74
CA PHE A 134 3.89 0.87 15.60
C PHE A 134 3.33 -0.50 15.21
N LEU A 135 3.09 -0.77 13.92
CA LEU A 135 2.58 -2.06 13.46
C LEU A 135 3.62 -3.19 13.57
N ILE A 136 4.91 -2.91 13.33
CA ILE A 136 5.99 -3.88 13.54
C ILE A 136 6.05 -4.32 15.02
N LYS A 137 5.91 -3.38 15.94
CA LYS A 137 5.91 -3.66 17.40
C LYS A 137 4.60 -4.31 17.89
N ASN A 138 3.53 -4.25 17.10
CA ASN A 138 2.23 -4.82 17.43
C ASN A 138 1.74 -5.82 16.36
N PRO A 139 2.44 -6.95 16.15
CA PRO A 139 2.15 -7.87 15.05
C PRO A 139 0.75 -8.50 15.11
N ASN A 140 0.21 -8.72 16.32
CA ASN A 140 -1.16 -9.20 16.49
C ASN A 140 -2.20 -8.17 16.02
N LEU A 141 -1.97 -6.87 16.27
CA LEU A 141 -2.83 -5.80 15.77
C LEU A 141 -2.73 -5.70 14.25
N CYS A 142 -1.50 -5.73 13.71
CA CYS A 142 -1.27 -5.73 12.26
C CYS A 142 -2.05 -6.86 11.57
N ARG A 143 -1.98 -8.09 12.10
CA ARG A 143 -2.74 -9.22 11.58
C ARG A 143 -4.26 -9.01 11.67
N LYS A 144 -4.79 -8.56 12.81
CA LYS A 144 -6.22 -8.27 12.96
C LYS A 144 -6.71 -7.22 11.96
N MET A 145 -5.91 -6.17 11.72
CA MET A 145 -6.23 -5.17 10.70
C MET A 145 -6.28 -5.77 9.29
N GLY A 146 -5.34 -6.63 8.96
CA GLY A 146 -5.33 -7.35 7.68
C GLY A 146 -6.56 -8.26 7.52
N GLU A 147 -6.93 -9.01 8.57
CA GLU A 147 -8.14 -9.84 8.58
C GLU A 147 -9.42 -9.00 8.38
N ALA A 148 -9.51 -7.85 9.05
CA ALA A 148 -10.61 -6.91 8.89
C ALA A 148 -10.67 -6.32 7.47
N GLY A 149 -9.50 -5.97 6.89
CA GLY A 149 -9.38 -5.51 5.51
C GLY A 149 -9.87 -6.57 4.51
N LYS A 150 -9.45 -7.83 4.69
CA LYS A 150 -9.91 -8.94 3.84
C LYS A 150 -11.43 -9.17 3.94
N LYS A 151 -11.99 -9.08 5.13
CA LYS A 151 -13.44 -9.16 5.32
C LYS A 151 -14.16 -8.05 4.55
N LYS A 152 -13.69 -6.80 4.69
CA LYS A 152 -14.22 -5.64 3.95
C LYS A 152 -14.12 -5.84 2.43
N PHE A 153 -13.00 -6.39 1.93
CA PHE A 153 -12.83 -6.73 0.51
C PHE A 153 -13.92 -7.70 0.02
N LEU A 154 -14.11 -8.81 0.73
CA LEU A 154 -15.12 -9.81 0.38
C LEU A 154 -16.55 -9.27 0.42
N GLU A 155 -16.84 -8.32 1.31
CA GLU A 155 -18.15 -7.71 1.45
C GLU A 155 -18.44 -6.64 0.38
N LYS A 156 -17.40 -5.90 -0.08
CA LYS A 156 -17.62 -4.68 -0.87
C LYS A 156 -16.93 -4.61 -2.22
N PHE A 157 -15.79 -5.29 -2.41
CA PHE A 157 -14.87 -5.00 -3.51
C PHE A 157 -14.58 -6.18 -4.45
N THR A 158 -15.28 -7.32 -4.29
CA THR A 158 -15.17 -8.42 -5.24
C THR A 158 -15.78 -8.04 -6.59
N LEU A 159 -15.36 -8.72 -7.64
CA LEU A 159 -15.90 -8.52 -8.99
C LEU A 159 -17.43 -8.68 -9.01
N ASP A 160 -17.96 -9.73 -8.37
CA ASP A 160 -19.41 -9.96 -8.28
C ASP A 160 -20.15 -8.78 -7.63
N LYS A 161 -19.54 -8.18 -6.57
CA LYS A 161 -20.15 -7.01 -5.91
C LYS A 161 -20.15 -5.79 -6.83
N PHE A 162 -19.08 -5.59 -7.59
CA PHE A 162 -18.98 -4.54 -8.57
C PHE A 162 -20.02 -4.71 -9.70
N GLU A 163 -20.11 -5.91 -10.27
CA GLU A 163 -21.04 -6.23 -11.36
C GLU A 163 -22.51 -6.05 -10.92
N ASN A 164 -22.85 -6.55 -9.73
CA ASN A 164 -24.22 -6.41 -9.19
C ASN A 164 -24.58 -4.94 -8.97
N ARG A 165 -23.69 -4.14 -8.38
CA ARG A 165 -23.93 -2.69 -8.19
C ARG A 165 -24.11 -1.97 -9.52
N LEU A 166 -23.25 -2.25 -10.50
CA LEU A 166 -23.35 -1.63 -11.81
C LEU A 166 -24.68 -1.98 -12.47
N LYS A 167 -25.09 -3.25 -12.40
CA LYS A 167 -26.39 -3.71 -12.90
C LYS A 167 -27.55 -2.98 -12.24
N ASP A 168 -27.54 -2.85 -10.90
CA ASP A 168 -28.59 -2.17 -10.17
C ASP A 168 -28.71 -0.69 -10.58
N ILE A 169 -27.58 0.02 -10.68
CA ILE A 169 -27.53 1.41 -11.15
C ILE A 169 -28.12 1.55 -12.57
N LEU A 170 -27.74 0.66 -13.49
CA LEU A 170 -28.24 0.70 -14.86
C LEU A 170 -29.75 0.42 -14.94
N LEU A 171 -30.25 -0.54 -14.14
CA LEU A 171 -31.67 -0.85 -14.07
C LEU A 171 -32.49 0.30 -13.45
N ASP A 172 -31.95 1.01 -12.49
CA ASP A 172 -32.64 2.16 -11.87
C ASP A 172 -32.73 3.35 -12.85
N ILE A 173 -31.68 3.59 -13.65
CA ILE A 173 -31.74 4.61 -14.71
C ILE A 173 -32.82 4.27 -15.74
N LEU A 174 -32.91 2.98 -16.17
CA LEU A 174 -33.89 2.55 -17.16
C LEU A 174 -35.35 2.59 -16.66
N LYS A 175 -35.57 2.62 -15.34
CA LYS A 175 -36.94 2.75 -14.75
C LYS A 175 -37.31 4.20 -14.52
N ALA A 176 -36.38 5.14 -14.57
CA ALA A 176 -36.62 6.56 -14.32
C ALA A 176 -37.07 7.31 -15.59
N ASP A 177 -37.00 6.68 -16.77
CA ASP A 177 -37.57 7.12 -18.04
C ASP A 177 -38.98 6.52 -18.26
#